data_8db5635639447c8b92e9142340475608
#
_entry.id   8db5635639447c8b92e9142340475608
#
_cell.length_a   1.000
_cell.length_b   1.000
_cell.length_c   1.000
_cell.angle_alpha   90.00
_cell.angle_beta   90.00
_cell.angle_gamma   90.00
#
_symmetry.space_group_name_H-M   'P 1'
#
loop_
_entity.id
_entity.type
_entity.pdbx_description
1 polymer ?
#
loop_
_entity_poly.entity_id
_entity_poly.type
_entity_poly.pdbx_seq_one_letter_code
_entity_poly.pdbx_strand_id
1 'polypeptide(L)'
;SSAASDVYKRQGKGGRGSTHMRREKYTPNGGPDGGDGGRGGHVILRGNRNYWTLLHLRYDRHAMAGHGESGSKNRSFGKDGADKIIEVPCGTVVYNAETGEYVCDVTEHGQEVILLKGGRGGLGNWHFKTATRQAPRFAQPGEPMQEMTVILELKLLADVGLVGFPNAGKSTLLSAISAAKPKIADYPFTTLEPNLGIVSYRDGQSFVMADIPGIIEGASEGKGLGLRFLRHIERNSLLLFMIPADSDDIRKDYEVLLNELKTFNPEMLDKQRVLAITKSDMLDQELMDEIEPTLPEGIPHVFISSCLLYTSPSPRD
;
A
#
# COMPACT_ATOMS: atom_id res chain seq x y z
N SER A 1 12.73 9.21 -0.84
CA SER A 1 11.93 10.08 0.01
C SER A 1 10.51 9.53 -0.01
N SER A 2 10.05 8.99 1.10
CA SER A 2 8.65 8.72 1.34
C SER A 2 7.87 9.97 0.94
N ALA A 3 7.00 9.85 -0.06
CA ALA A 3 6.15 10.96 -0.42
C ALA A 3 5.10 11.09 0.70
N ALA A 4 5.41 11.88 1.72
CA ALA A 4 4.43 12.27 2.71
C ALA A 4 3.49 13.30 2.07
N SER A 5 2.21 13.05 2.12
CA SER A 5 1.19 13.98 1.62
C SER A 5 0.23 14.29 2.77
N ASP A 6 0.19 15.57 3.14
CA ASP A 6 -0.81 16.07 4.09
C ASP A 6 -2.16 16.14 3.39
N VAL A 7 -3.13 15.40 3.87
CA VAL A 7 -4.46 15.34 3.26
C VAL A 7 -5.52 15.62 4.31
N TYR A 8 -6.29 16.65 4.05
CA TYR A 8 -7.44 17.03 4.88
C TYR A 8 -8.62 16.13 4.61
N LYS A 9 -9.18 15.53 5.65
CA LYS A 9 -10.29 14.60 5.60
C LYS A 9 -11.46 15.11 6.39
N ARG A 10 -12.66 15.04 5.80
CA ARG A 10 -13.90 15.50 6.39
C ARG A 10 -15.00 14.48 6.14
N GLN A 11 -15.57 13.95 7.21
CA GLN A 11 -16.73 13.08 7.13
C GLN A 11 -18.03 13.86 6.86
N GLY A 12 -19.07 13.17 6.40
CA GLY A 12 -20.41 13.73 6.30
C GLY A 12 -21.09 13.84 7.66
N LYS A 13 -21.73 15.00 7.95
CA LYS A 13 -22.61 15.12 9.11
C LYS A 13 -23.85 14.23 8.94
N GLY A 14 -24.42 13.76 10.04
CA GLY A 14 -25.72 13.11 10.05
C GLY A 14 -26.86 14.07 9.70
N GLY A 15 -27.88 13.59 9.01
CA GLY A 15 -29.10 14.32 8.73
C GLY A 15 -29.90 14.57 10.02
N ARG A 16 -30.63 15.65 10.09
CA ARG A 16 -31.52 15.96 11.23
C ARG A 16 -32.77 15.08 11.17
N GLY A 17 -33.24 14.58 12.30
CA GLY A 17 -34.59 14.01 12.42
C GLY A 17 -35.69 15.06 12.17
N SER A 18 -36.82 14.61 11.64
CA SER A 18 -37.96 15.46 11.33
C SER A 18 -38.87 15.68 12.53
N THR A 19 -39.41 16.87 12.67
CA THR A 19 -40.42 17.24 13.68
C THR A 19 -41.83 17.28 13.10
N HIS A 20 -42.04 16.66 11.93
CA HIS A 20 -43.30 16.71 11.20
C HIS A 20 -44.45 16.12 12.02
N MET A 21 -45.64 16.74 11.94
CA MET A 21 -46.88 16.27 12.52
C MET A 21 -47.84 15.92 11.42
N ARG A 22 -48.44 14.76 11.47
CA ARG A 22 -49.42 14.31 10.50
C ARG A 22 -50.67 15.19 10.53
N ARG A 23 -51.06 15.70 9.37
CA ARG A 23 -52.28 16.47 9.18
C ARG A 23 -52.98 15.97 7.92
N GLU A 24 -54.21 15.49 8.09
CA GLU A 24 -55.04 15.03 7.00
C GLU A 24 -56.44 15.66 7.09
N LYS A 25 -57.19 15.63 5.99
CA LYS A 25 -58.50 16.29 5.89
C LYS A 25 -59.45 15.91 7.03
N TYR A 26 -59.35 14.67 7.52
CA TYR A 26 -60.25 14.15 8.59
C TYR A 26 -59.49 13.84 9.89
N THR A 27 -58.20 14.16 9.99
CA THR A 27 -57.39 13.92 11.15
C THR A 27 -56.44 15.10 11.41
N PRO A 28 -56.96 16.24 11.87
CA PRO A 28 -56.18 17.47 12.03
C PRO A 28 -55.07 17.34 13.08
N ASN A 29 -55.21 16.42 14.04
CA ASN A 29 -54.25 16.15 15.12
C ASN A 29 -53.68 14.75 15.05
N GLY A 30 -53.13 14.32 13.88
CA GLY A 30 -52.68 12.96 13.62
C GLY A 30 -51.41 12.48 14.33
N GLY A 31 -50.82 13.33 15.19
CA GLY A 31 -49.64 12.95 15.99
C GLY A 31 -48.30 13.04 15.23
N PRO A 32 -47.19 12.66 15.90
CA PRO A 32 -45.84 12.76 15.32
C PRO A 32 -45.64 11.67 14.22
N ASP A 33 -45.13 12.08 13.09
CA ASP A 33 -44.80 11.24 11.95
C ASP A 33 -43.49 11.61 11.24
N GLY A 34 -42.64 12.37 11.92
CA GLY A 34 -41.33 12.74 11.39
C GLY A 34 -40.38 11.54 11.35
N GLY A 35 -39.79 11.32 10.20
CA GLY A 35 -38.76 10.26 9.99
C GLY A 35 -37.38 10.66 10.49
N ASP A 36 -36.47 9.70 10.51
CA ASP A 36 -35.09 9.89 10.97
C ASP A 36 -34.23 10.51 9.87
N GLY A 37 -33.17 11.18 10.25
CA GLY A 37 -32.16 11.67 9.30
C GLY A 37 -31.29 10.52 8.79
N GLY A 38 -30.75 10.66 7.59
CA GLY A 38 -29.79 9.75 7.01
C GLY A 38 -28.42 9.86 7.67
N ARG A 39 -27.63 8.82 7.58
CA ARG A 39 -26.24 8.78 8.01
C ARG A 39 -25.37 9.67 7.12
N GLY A 40 -24.37 10.34 7.68
CA GLY A 40 -23.29 10.97 6.90
C GLY A 40 -22.39 9.91 6.23
N GLY A 41 -21.78 10.25 5.12
CA GLY A 41 -20.83 9.37 4.42
C GLY A 41 -19.56 9.16 5.22
N HIS A 42 -18.95 7.99 5.07
CA HIS A 42 -17.65 7.64 5.61
C HIS A 42 -16.53 8.16 4.71
N VAL A 43 -15.35 8.35 5.27
CA VAL A 43 -14.10 8.46 4.52
C VAL A 43 -13.37 7.14 4.65
N ILE A 44 -13.16 6.48 3.51
CA ILE A 44 -12.61 5.11 3.41
C ILE A 44 -11.32 5.16 2.62
N LEU A 45 -10.27 4.54 3.13
CA LEU A 45 -9.05 4.26 2.37
C LEU A 45 -9.19 2.87 1.75
N ARG A 46 -8.88 2.77 0.47
CA ARG A 46 -8.88 1.48 -0.25
C ARG A 46 -7.52 1.23 -0.87
N GLY A 47 -6.93 0.08 -0.59
CA GLY A 47 -5.68 -0.37 -1.19
C GLY A 47 -5.85 -0.67 -2.68
N ASN A 48 -5.03 -0.06 -3.53
CA ASN A 48 -5.02 -0.34 -4.96
C ASN A 48 -3.59 -0.63 -5.43
N ARG A 49 -3.38 -1.86 -5.91
CA ARG A 49 -2.08 -2.33 -6.43
C ARG A 49 -1.61 -1.58 -7.68
N ASN A 50 -2.53 -0.94 -8.42
CA ASN A 50 -2.19 -0.20 -9.64
C ASN A 50 -1.61 1.20 -9.35
N TYR A 51 -1.67 1.66 -8.11
CA TYR A 51 -1.02 2.91 -7.70
C TYR A 51 0.34 2.63 -7.08
N TRP A 52 1.36 3.30 -7.59
CA TRP A 52 2.76 3.19 -7.15
C TRP A 52 3.25 4.38 -6.35
N THR A 53 2.49 5.49 -6.39
CA THR A 53 2.84 6.74 -5.72
C THR A 53 1.61 7.39 -5.11
N LEU A 54 1.81 8.32 -4.17
CA LEU A 54 0.77 9.17 -3.60
C LEU A 54 0.57 10.48 -4.39
N LEU A 55 1.16 10.61 -5.60
CA LEU A 55 1.14 11.86 -6.36
C LEU A 55 -0.26 12.35 -6.69
N HIS A 56 -1.19 11.44 -7.01
CA HIS A 56 -2.58 11.80 -7.31
C HIS A 56 -3.26 12.50 -6.13
N LEU A 57 -2.89 12.16 -4.88
CA LEU A 57 -3.43 12.79 -3.68
C LEU A 57 -2.86 14.19 -3.42
N ARG A 58 -1.74 14.54 -4.05
CA ARG A 58 -1.20 15.89 -4.01
C ARG A 58 -2.14 16.91 -4.65
N TYR A 59 -2.92 16.47 -5.63
CA TYR A 59 -3.91 17.30 -6.32
C TYR A 59 -5.31 17.22 -5.68
N ASP A 60 -5.66 16.09 -5.02
CA ASP A 60 -6.92 15.91 -4.27
C ASP A 60 -6.67 15.89 -2.76
N ARG A 61 -6.21 17.03 -2.24
CA ARG A 61 -5.89 17.18 -0.81
C ARG A 61 -7.12 17.18 0.10
N HIS A 62 -8.31 17.49 -0.44
CA HIS A 62 -9.53 17.63 0.32
C HIS A 62 -10.50 16.50 0.00
N ALA A 63 -10.57 15.51 0.86
CA ALA A 63 -11.55 14.44 0.70
C ALA A 63 -12.74 14.67 1.64
N MET A 64 -13.88 14.99 1.03
CA MET A 64 -15.12 15.25 1.74
C MET A 64 -16.15 14.18 1.38
N ALA A 65 -16.74 13.54 2.39
CA ALA A 65 -17.87 12.64 2.23
C ALA A 65 -19.20 13.41 2.25
N GLY A 66 -20.21 12.81 1.66
CA GLY A 66 -21.55 13.39 1.56
C GLY A 66 -22.24 13.53 2.92
N HIS A 67 -23.07 14.55 3.08
CA HIS A 67 -23.91 14.71 4.27
C HIS A 67 -25.16 13.84 4.16
N GLY A 68 -25.66 13.35 5.30
CA GLY A 68 -26.96 12.71 5.38
C GLY A 68 -28.07 13.74 5.20
N GLU A 69 -29.14 13.35 4.51
CA GLU A 69 -30.32 14.17 4.32
C GLU A 69 -31.19 14.16 5.59
N SER A 70 -31.93 15.22 5.80
CA SER A 70 -32.87 15.30 6.91
C SER A 70 -34.06 14.38 6.70
N GLY A 71 -34.59 13.82 7.79
CA GLY A 71 -35.82 13.03 7.74
C GLY A 71 -37.00 13.84 7.23
N SER A 72 -38.03 13.19 6.71
CA SER A 72 -39.18 13.79 6.08
C SER A 72 -40.47 13.39 6.80
N LYS A 73 -41.61 13.71 6.19
CA LYS A 73 -42.97 13.34 6.63
C LYS A 73 -43.21 11.83 6.42
N ASN A 74 -44.29 11.31 7.02
CA ASN A 74 -44.72 9.91 6.87
C ASN A 74 -43.65 8.91 7.31
N ARG A 75 -42.84 9.28 8.33
CA ARG A 75 -41.70 8.46 8.83
C ARG A 75 -40.66 8.12 7.75
N SER A 76 -40.59 8.94 6.70
CA SER A 76 -39.59 8.71 5.64
C SER A 76 -38.21 9.11 6.14
N PHE A 77 -37.27 8.16 6.04
CA PHE A 77 -35.86 8.39 6.39
C PHE A 77 -35.20 9.31 5.35
N GLY A 78 -34.28 10.15 5.84
CA GLY A 78 -33.39 10.88 4.94
C GLY A 78 -32.41 9.90 4.26
N LYS A 79 -31.96 10.23 3.04
CA LYS A 79 -30.93 9.44 2.36
C LYS A 79 -29.61 9.54 3.08
N ASP A 80 -28.87 8.44 3.07
CA ASP A 80 -27.49 8.42 3.54
C ASP A 80 -26.58 9.23 2.63
N GLY A 81 -25.62 9.91 3.23
CA GLY A 81 -24.56 10.59 2.49
C GLY A 81 -23.63 9.60 1.78
N ALA A 82 -23.17 9.97 0.59
CA ALA A 82 -22.23 9.15 -0.17
C ALA A 82 -20.90 9.03 0.57
N ASP A 83 -20.36 7.82 0.63
CA ASP A 83 -19.03 7.58 1.17
C ASP A 83 -17.96 8.11 0.19
N LYS A 84 -16.85 8.64 0.70
CA LYS A 84 -15.70 9.06 -0.09
C LYS A 84 -14.62 8.00 0.02
N ILE A 85 -14.39 7.29 -1.07
CA ILE A 85 -13.30 6.32 -1.18
C ILE A 85 -12.06 7.03 -1.72
N ILE A 86 -10.94 6.80 -1.07
CA ILE A 86 -9.63 7.31 -1.44
C ILE A 86 -8.77 6.08 -1.72
N GLU A 87 -8.36 5.96 -2.96
CA GLU A 87 -7.46 4.88 -3.35
C GLU A 87 -6.02 5.24 -3.03
N VAL A 88 -5.33 4.32 -2.36
CA VAL A 88 -3.94 4.46 -1.94
C VAL A 88 -3.12 3.25 -2.37
N PRO A 89 -1.82 3.41 -2.65
CA PRO A 89 -0.93 2.27 -2.89
C PRO A 89 -0.92 1.31 -1.71
N CYS A 90 -0.73 0.02 -1.99
CA CYS A 90 -0.48 -0.97 -0.93
C CYS A 90 0.84 -0.64 -0.21
N GLY A 91 0.84 -0.69 1.13
CA GLY A 91 1.97 -0.28 1.96
C GLY A 91 1.89 1.18 2.44
N THR A 92 0.74 1.85 2.24
CA THR A 92 0.50 3.19 2.79
C THR A 92 0.21 3.11 4.27
N VAL A 93 0.95 3.88 5.07
CA VAL A 93 0.74 4.07 6.50
C VAL A 93 0.16 5.46 6.74
N VAL A 94 -0.74 5.55 7.68
CA VAL A 94 -1.49 6.76 8.01
C VAL A 94 -1.16 7.21 9.40
N TYR A 95 -0.77 8.46 9.54
CA TYR A 95 -0.53 9.12 10.82
C TYR A 95 -1.47 10.32 10.96
N ASN A 96 -1.87 10.62 12.18
CA ASN A 96 -2.55 11.87 12.48
C ASN A 96 -1.52 13.03 12.39
N ALA A 97 -1.81 14.05 11.58
CA ALA A 97 -0.89 15.17 11.38
C ALA A 97 -0.71 16.05 12.63
N GLU A 98 -1.70 16.09 13.52
CA GLU A 98 -1.67 16.94 14.72
C GLU A 98 -0.93 16.25 15.87
N THR A 99 -1.18 14.94 16.07
CA THR A 99 -0.61 14.19 17.20
C THR A 99 0.63 13.38 16.83
N GLY A 100 0.84 13.13 15.52
CA GLY A 100 1.89 12.21 15.04
C GLY A 100 1.62 10.74 15.31
N GLU A 101 0.44 10.41 15.85
CA GLU A 101 0.10 9.03 16.21
C GLU A 101 -0.24 8.20 14.98
N TYR A 102 0.13 6.91 15.05
CA TYR A 102 -0.29 5.92 14.06
C TYR A 102 -1.80 5.70 14.10
N VAL A 103 -2.44 5.76 12.93
CA VAL A 103 -3.88 5.53 12.80
C VAL A 103 -4.16 4.14 12.22
N CYS A 104 -3.63 3.84 11.04
CA CYS A 104 -3.83 2.57 10.36
C CYS A 104 -2.80 2.37 9.24
N ASP A 105 -2.77 1.16 8.68
CA ASP A 105 -2.05 0.87 7.45
C ASP A 105 -2.95 0.14 6.45
N VAL A 106 -2.63 0.32 5.16
CA VAL A 106 -3.31 -0.33 4.04
C VAL A 106 -2.28 -1.15 3.30
N THR A 107 -2.34 -2.47 3.43
CA THR A 107 -1.29 -3.39 2.99
C THR A 107 -1.68 -4.24 1.79
N GLU A 108 -2.99 -4.49 1.60
CA GLU A 108 -3.48 -5.42 0.59
C GLU A 108 -4.36 -4.72 -0.45
N HIS A 109 -4.39 -5.30 -1.65
CA HIS A 109 -5.28 -4.82 -2.71
C HIS A 109 -6.74 -5.07 -2.34
N GLY A 110 -7.57 -4.03 -2.46
CA GLY A 110 -8.99 -4.11 -2.10
C GLY A 110 -9.27 -4.01 -0.61
N GLN A 111 -8.25 -3.95 0.27
CA GLN A 111 -8.43 -3.70 1.69
C GLN A 111 -9.07 -2.33 1.90
N GLU A 112 -10.16 -2.29 2.65
CA GLU A 112 -10.87 -1.06 3.00
C GLU A 112 -10.72 -0.76 4.49
N VAL A 113 -10.29 0.45 4.80
CA VAL A 113 -10.15 0.94 6.17
C VAL A 113 -10.96 2.21 6.32
N ILE A 114 -11.92 2.22 7.25
CA ILE A 114 -12.70 3.41 7.55
C ILE A 114 -11.84 4.35 8.39
N LEU A 115 -11.39 5.44 7.78
CA LEU A 115 -10.58 6.46 8.45
C LEU A 115 -11.45 7.36 9.35
N LEU A 116 -12.58 7.82 8.82
CA LEU A 116 -13.56 8.63 9.55
C LEU A 116 -14.96 8.05 9.35
N LYS A 117 -15.63 7.75 10.44
CA LYS A 117 -17.02 7.26 10.42
C LYS A 117 -17.98 8.45 10.23
N GLY A 118 -18.89 8.35 9.25
CA GLY A 118 -19.95 9.34 9.04
C GLY A 118 -20.83 9.51 10.29
N GLY A 119 -21.28 10.72 10.52
CA GLY A 119 -22.17 11.06 11.65
C GLY A 119 -23.49 10.33 11.56
N ARG A 120 -24.03 9.87 12.67
CA ARG A 120 -25.35 9.21 12.73
C ARG A 120 -26.44 10.21 12.44
N GLY A 121 -27.48 9.76 11.75
CA GLY A 121 -28.72 10.52 11.57
C GLY A 121 -29.45 10.70 12.89
N GLY A 122 -30.08 11.85 13.06
CA GLY A 122 -30.92 12.16 14.24
C GLY A 122 -32.26 11.46 14.16
N LEU A 123 -32.78 11.03 15.28
CA LEU A 123 -34.10 10.39 15.39
C LEU A 123 -35.22 11.40 15.19
N GLY A 124 -36.25 11.00 14.43
CA GLY A 124 -37.48 11.78 14.23
C GLY A 124 -38.35 11.85 15.47
N ASN A 125 -39.31 12.76 15.48
CA ASN A 125 -40.17 12.99 16.64
C ASN A 125 -41.06 11.81 17.00
N TRP A 126 -41.35 10.90 16.09
CA TRP A 126 -42.17 9.74 16.35
C TRP A 126 -41.54 8.77 17.38
N HIS A 127 -40.21 8.74 17.48
CA HIS A 127 -39.48 7.94 18.49
C HIS A 127 -39.68 8.45 19.92
N PHE A 128 -39.97 9.73 20.06
CA PHE A 128 -40.13 10.42 21.36
C PHE A 128 -41.56 10.47 21.88
N LYS A 129 -42.48 9.74 21.21
CA LYS A 129 -43.85 9.57 21.64
C LYS A 129 -43.91 8.68 22.85
N THR A 130 -44.49 9.15 23.94
CA THR A 130 -44.74 8.40 25.17
C THR A 130 -46.22 8.54 25.58
N ALA A 131 -46.68 7.72 26.54
CA ALA A 131 -48.02 7.78 27.05
C ALA A 131 -48.41 9.19 27.58
N THR A 132 -47.44 9.86 28.20
CA THR A 132 -47.60 11.21 28.77
C THR A 132 -47.33 12.33 27.75
N ARG A 133 -46.48 12.06 26.72
CA ARG A 133 -46.14 13.01 25.67
C ARG A 133 -46.49 12.44 24.29
N GLN A 134 -47.76 12.65 23.92
CA GLN A 134 -48.27 12.04 22.66
C GLN A 134 -47.90 12.84 21.41
N ALA A 135 -47.54 14.12 21.52
CA ALA A 135 -47.20 15.01 20.42
C ALA A 135 -45.87 15.74 20.64
N PRO A 136 -44.71 15.06 20.65
CA PRO A 136 -43.41 15.72 20.80
C PRO A 136 -43.11 16.59 19.57
N ARG A 137 -42.77 17.87 19.83
CA ARG A 137 -42.41 18.86 18.81
C ARG A 137 -40.92 19.04 18.62
N PHE A 138 -40.12 18.06 19.03
CA PHE A 138 -38.68 18.05 18.90
C PHE A 138 -38.23 16.75 18.23
N ALA A 139 -37.09 16.80 17.60
CA ALA A 139 -36.38 15.68 17.02
C ALA A 139 -34.88 15.80 17.35
N GLN A 140 -34.17 14.71 17.25
CA GLN A 140 -32.74 14.71 17.52
C GLN A 140 -32.00 15.35 16.35
N PRO A 141 -31.02 16.24 16.58
CA PRO A 141 -30.09 16.64 15.54
C PRO A 141 -29.22 15.45 15.12
N GLY A 142 -28.75 15.42 13.87
CA GLY A 142 -27.74 14.50 13.46
C GLY A 142 -26.40 14.79 14.15
N GLU A 143 -25.55 13.78 14.25
CA GLU A 143 -24.18 13.94 14.77
C GLU A 143 -23.41 14.96 13.92
N PRO A 144 -22.58 15.82 14.55
CA PRO A 144 -21.78 16.80 13.86
C PRO A 144 -20.71 16.09 13.00
N MET A 145 -20.18 16.82 12.03
CA MET A 145 -19.04 16.36 11.26
C MET A 145 -17.77 16.36 12.09
N GLN A 146 -16.87 15.43 11.79
CA GLN A 146 -15.50 15.40 12.30
C GLN A 146 -14.53 15.63 11.15
N GLU A 147 -13.43 16.27 11.46
CA GLU A 147 -12.36 16.60 10.53
C GLU A 147 -11.06 16.08 11.08
N MET A 148 -10.18 15.63 10.21
CA MET A 148 -8.86 15.16 10.56
C MET A 148 -7.88 15.48 9.44
N THR A 149 -6.74 16.00 9.77
CA THR A 149 -5.59 16.06 8.85
C THR A 149 -4.71 14.85 9.06
N VAL A 150 -4.44 14.13 8.00
CA VAL A 150 -3.60 12.91 8.06
C VAL A 150 -2.39 13.07 7.17
N ILE A 151 -1.28 12.51 7.63
CA ILE A 151 -0.07 12.31 6.85
C ILE A 151 -0.12 10.89 6.30
N LEU A 152 -0.12 10.78 4.98
CA LEU A 152 -0.01 9.50 4.28
C LEU A 152 1.46 9.28 3.92
N GLU A 153 2.05 8.26 4.48
CA GLU A 153 3.42 7.85 4.20
C GLU A 153 3.41 6.53 3.43
N LEU A 154 3.93 6.53 2.22
CA LEU A 154 4.11 5.31 1.46
C LEU A 154 5.43 4.66 1.88
N LYS A 155 5.35 3.53 2.56
CA LYS A 155 6.48 2.64 2.76
C LYS A 155 6.67 1.87 1.46
N LEU A 156 7.63 2.33 0.66
CA LEU A 156 7.97 1.69 -0.60
C LEU A 156 8.41 0.26 -0.30
N LEU A 157 7.63 -0.69 -0.80
CA LEU A 157 8.00 -2.09 -0.88
C LEU A 157 8.75 -2.26 -2.19
N ALA A 158 9.79 -3.06 -2.20
CA ALA A 158 10.45 -3.41 -3.45
C ALA A 158 9.73 -4.62 -4.05
N ASP A 159 9.43 -4.55 -5.34
CA ASP A 159 8.84 -5.68 -6.07
C ASP A 159 9.89 -6.75 -6.34
N VAL A 160 11.14 -6.32 -6.55
CA VAL A 160 12.30 -7.19 -6.81
C VAL A 160 13.39 -6.90 -5.79
N GLY A 161 13.80 -7.92 -5.06
CA GLY A 161 14.96 -7.87 -4.16
C GLY A 161 16.22 -8.42 -4.83
N LEU A 162 17.31 -7.64 -4.84
CA LEU A 162 18.61 -8.08 -5.34
C LEU A 162 19.37 -8.87 -4.26
N VAL A 163 19.79 -10.08 -4.59
CA VAL A 163 20.53 -10.96 -3.71
C VAL A 163 21.83 -11.36 -4.40
N GLY A 164 22.97 -11.19 -3.76
CA GLY A 164 24.25 -11.55 -4.37
C GLY A 164 25.43 -11.10 -3.52
N PHE A 165 26.60 -11.71 -3.78
CA PHE A 165 27.84 -11.38 -3.08
C PHE A 165 28.27 -9.92 -3.28
N PRO A 166 29.15 -9.40 -2.41
CA PRO A 166 29.82 -8.15 -2.69
C PRO A 166 30.46 -8.17 -4.09
N ASN A 167 30.37 -7.03 -4.79
CA ASN A 167 30.88 -6.89 -6.17
C ASN A 167 30.19 -7.75 -7.25
N ALA A 168 29.08 -8.40 -6.96
CA ALA A 168 28.26 -9.11 -7.96
C ALA A 168 27.57 -8.18 -8.97
N GLY A 169 27.77 -6.86 -8.88
CA GLY A 169 27.20 -5.89 -9.81
C GLY A 169 25.81 -5.38 -9.44
N LYS A 170 25.28 -5.64 -8.22
CA LYS A 170 23.93 -5.24 -7.79
C LYS A 170 23.68 -3.75 -7.94
N SER A 171 24.51 -2.92 -7.31
CA SER A 171 24.37 -1.47 -7.33
C SER A 171 24.62 -0.88 -8.72
N THR A 172 25.50 -1.52 -9.51
CA THR A 172 25.75 -1.15 -10.91
C THR A 172 24.50 -1.41 -11.76
N LEU A 173 23.91 -2.58 -11.63
CA LEU A 173 22.65 -2.93 -12.32
C LEU A 173 21.56 -1.93 -11.94
N LEU A 174 21.36 -1.70 -10.64
CA LEU A 174 20.34 -0.80 -10.15
C LEU A 174 20.52 0.62 -10.71
N SER A 175 21.75 1.11 -10.79
CA SER A 175 22.08 2.42 -11.33
C SER A 175 21.87 2.49 -12.85
N ALA A 176 22.11 1.40 -13.57
CA ALA A 176 22.01 1.33 -15.02
C ALA A 176 20.55 1.29 -15.51
N ILE A 177 19.67 0.54 -14.81
CA ILE A 177 18.27 0.34 -15.26
C ILE A 177 17.26 1.26 -14.57
N SER A 178 17.67 1.97 -13.50
CA SER A 178 16.77 2.88 -12.81
C SER A 178 16.46 4.12 -13.63
N ALA A 179 15.19 4.47 -13.78
CA ALA A 179 14.72 5.66 -14.48
C ALA A 179 15.14 6.98 -13.81
N ALA A 180 15.54 6.93 -12.54
CA ALA A 180 16.10 8.03 -11.78
C ALA A 180 17.30 7.51 -10.98
N LYS A 181 18.23 8.38 -10.57
CA LYS A 181 19.34 7.98 -9.69
C LYS A 181 18.77 7.21 -8.49
N PRO A 182 19.29 6.00 -8.18
CA PRO A 182 18.88 5.25 -7.01
C PRO A 182 18.91 6.12 -5.76
N LYS A 183 17.87 6.07 -4.98
CA LYS A 183 17.78 6.84 -3.73
C LYS A 183 18.06 5.91 -2.57
N ILE A 184 18.92 6.36 -1.71
CA ILE A 184 19.10 5.79 -0.38
C ILE A 184 17.84 6.12 0.41
N ALA A 185 17.15 5.09 0.89
CA ALA A 185 15.97 5.26 1.71
C ALA A 185 16.37 5.14 3.19
N ASP A 186 16.21 6.25 3.92
CA ASP A 186 16.37 6.28 5.37
C ASP A 186 15.09 5.72 6.02
N TYR A 187 15.17 4.50 6.48
CA TYR A 187 14.10 3.88 7.27
C TYR A 187 14.47 3.95 8.76
N PRO A 188 13.70 4.62 9.60
CA PRO A 188 14.05 4.85 11.01
C PRO A 188 14.19 3.57 11.84
N PHE A 189 13.93 2.41 11.25
CA PHE A 189 14.01 1.10 11.89
C PHE A 189 15.06 0.17 11.28
N THR A 190 15.92 0.67 10.38
CA THR A 190 17.03 -0.10 9.79
C THR A 190 18.36 0.52 10.14
N THR A 191 19.34 -0.32 10.43
CA THR A 191 20.74 0.09 10.61
C THR A 191 21.48 0.19 9.27
N LEU A 192 20.88 -0.32 8.20
CA LEU A 192 21.42 -0.32 6.84
C LEU A 192 20.42 0.38 5.91
N GLU A 193 20.94 1.28 5.09
CA GLU A 193 20.16 2.05 4.12
C GLU A 193 20.06 1.29 2.79
N PRO A 194 18.88 0.75 2.41
CA PRO A 194 18.73 0.08 1.14
C PRO A 194 18.76 1.08 -0.01
N ASN A 195 19.39 0.71 -1.11
CA ASN A 195 19.32 1.45 -2.36
C ASN A 195 18.08 1.03 -3.12
N LEU A 196 17.19 1.97 -3.40
CA LEU A 196 15.98 1.74 -4.18
C LEU A 196 16.11 2.36 -5.56
N GLY A 197 15.74 1.61 -6.60
CA GLY A 197 15.62 2.08 -7.97
C GLY A 197 14.22 1.82 -8.52
N ILE A 198 13.70 2.78 -9.26
CA ILE A 198 12.45 2.62 -10.01
C ILE A 198 12.82 2.24 -11.43
N VAL A 199 12.43 1.06 -11.85
CA VAL A 199 12.69 0.52 -13.18
C VAL A 199 11.44 0.70 -14.02
N SER A 200 11.57 1.43 -15.15
CA SER A 200 10.48 1.58 -16.10
C SER A 200 10.37 0.34 -16.99
N TYR A 201 9.16 -0.11 -17.19
CA TYR A 201 8.79 -1.28 -17.97
C TYR A 201 7.83 -0.85 -19.11
N ARG A 202 7.47 -1.75 -20.01
CA ARG A 202 6.60 -1.47 -21.16
C ARG A 202 5.31 -0.74 -20.74
N ASP A 203 4.79 0.13 -21.61
CA ASP A 203 3.51 0.84 -21.49
C ASP A 203 3.36 1.76 -20.26
N GLY A 204 4.47 2.37 -19.81
CA GLY A 204 4.44 3.32 -18.69
C GLY A 204 4.30 2.67 -17.32
N GLN A 205 4.40 1.35 -17.23
CA GLN A 205 4.48 0.62 -15.97
C GLN A 205 5.89 0.74 -15.38
N SER A 206 5.98 0.66 -14.07
CA SER A 206 7.25 0.68 -13.34
C SER A 206 7.18 -0.24 -12.13
N PHE A 207 8.31 -0.78 -11.74
CA PHE A 207 8.45 -1.55 -10.51
C PHE A 207 9.63 -1.05 -9.70
N VAL A 208 9.63 -1.34 -8.42
CA VAL A 208 10.68 -0.94 -7.48
C VAL A 208 11.64 -2.11 -7.28
N MET A 209 12.92 -1.86 -7.51
CA MET A 209 13.99 -2.80 -7.25
C MET A 209 14.83 -2.31 -6.05
N ALA A 210 15.13 -3.21 -5.13
CA ALA A 210 15.93 -2.91 -3.95
C ALA A 210 17.23 -3.69 -3.95
N ASP A 211 18.35 -3.00 -3.78
CA ASP A 211 19.61 -3.61 -3.35
C ASP A 211 19.58 -3.70 -1.82
N ILE A 212 19.62 -4.93 -1.30
CA ILE A 212 19.54 -5.24 0.11
C ILE A 212 20.96 -5.50 0.59
N PRO A 213 21.67 -4.47 1.11
CA PRO A 213 23.01 -4.65 1.65
C PRO A 213 22.94 -5.49 2.93
N GLY A 214 23.93 -6.37 3.14
CA GLY A 214 24.08 -7.08 4.40
C GLY A 214 23.30 -8.38 4.56
N ILE A 215 22.64 -8.91 3.51
CA ILE A 215 22.16 -10.29 3.55
C ILE A 215 23.32 -11.27 3.67
N ILE A 216 24.51 -10.89 3.20
CA ILE A 216 25.69 -11.78 3.09
C ILE A 216 26.79 -11.42 4.09
N GLU A 217 26.82 -10.19 4.64
CA GLU A 217 27.84 -9.80 5.59
C GLU A 217 27.32 -9.80 7.03
N GLY A 218 27.30 -10.96 7.69
CA GLY A 218 27.09 -11.06 9.14
C GLY A 218 25.64 -11.07 9.60
N ALA A 219 24.67 -11.44 8.74
CA ALA A 219 23.27 -11.62 9.14
C ALA A 219 23.11 -12.75 10.20
N SER A 220 24.03 -13.72 10.19
CA SER A 220 24.12 -14.81 11.19
C SER A 220 24.65 -14.36 12.55
N GLU A 221 25.28 -13.19 12.67
CA GLU A 221 25.89 -12.71 13.91
C GLU A 221 25.00 -11.82 14.80
N GLY A 222 23.69 -11.75 14.51
CA GLY A 222 22.74 -11.06 15.40
C GLY A 222 22.77 -9.54 15.37
N LYS A 223 23.57 -8.89 14.50
CA LYS A 223 23.54 -7.46 14.20
C LYS A 223 22.55 -7.13 13.08
N GLY A 224 21.52 -7.98 12.97
CA GLY A 224 20.63 -8.06 11.82
C GLY A 224 19.77 -6.83 11.60
N LEU A 225 19.46 -6.62 10.35
CA LEU A 225 18.34 -5.86 9.85
C LEU A 225 17.10 -6.11 10.72
N GLY A 226 16.53 -5.05 11.28
CA GLY A 226 15.41 -5.20 12.19
C GLY A 226 14.29 -6.03 11.57
N LEU A 227 13.71 -6.95 12.33
CA LEU A 227 12.59 -7.83 11.95
C LEU A 227 11.44 -7.11 11.20
N ARG A 228 11.27 -5.81 11.42
CA ARG A 228 10.27 -4.97 10.74
C ARG A 228 10.64 -4.69 9.28
N PHE A 229 11.92 -4.46 8.97
CA PHE A 229 12.38 -4.26 7.59
C PHE A 229 12.21 -5.53 6.76
N LEU A 230 12.48 -6.68 7.37
CA LEU A 230 12.32 -7.98 6.76
C LEU A 230 10.88 -8.30 6.38
N ARG A 231 9.91 -7.96 7.23
CA ARG A 231 8.49 -8.08 6.90
C ARG A 231 8.09 -7.24 5.68
N HIS A 232 8.82 -6.16 5.39
CA HIS A 232 8.58 -5.37 4.18
C HIS A 232 9.21 -6.01 2.94
N ILE A 233 10.35 -6.69 3.10
CA ILE A 233 10.99 -7.48 2.02
C ILE A 233 10.21 -8.78 1.79
N GLU A 234 9.60 -9.36 2.81
CA GLU A 234 8.67 -10.49 2.69
C GLU A 234 7.55 -10.24 1.68
N ARG A 235 7.25 -8.99 1.40
CA ARG A 235 6.23 -8.59 0.40
C ARG A 235 6.78 -8.40 -1.00
N ASN A 236 8.07 -8.63 -1.24
CA ASN A 236 8.63 -8.64 -2.58
C ASN A 236 8.08 -9.84 -3.35
N SER A 237 7.69 -9.61 -4.58
CA SER A 237 7.12 -10.67 -5.40
C SER A 237 8.20 -11.61 -5.95
N LEU A 238 9.45 -11.13 -6.08
CA LEU A 238 10.54 -11.83 -6.76
C LEU A 238 11.90 -11.53 -6.11
N LEU A 239 12.77 -12.55 -6.09
CA LEU A 239 14.18 -12.43 -5.72
C LEU A 239 15.06 -12.63 -6.95
N LEU A 240 15.92 -11.65 -7.24
CA LEU A 240 16.90 -11.72 -8.31
C LEU A 240 18.27 -12.05 -7.72
N PHE A 241 18.69 -13.30 -7.88
CA PHE A 241 20.02 -13.75 -7.49
C PHE A 241 21.05 -13.31 -8.52
N MET A 242 22.07 -12.62 -8.08
CA MET A 242 23.12 -12.09 -8.94
C MET A 242 24.46 -12.76 -8.61
N ILE A 243 24.95 -13.55 -9.54
CA ILE A 243 26.24 -14.25 -9.44
C ILE A 243 27.11 -13.83 -10.61
N PRO A 244 28.34 -13.39 -10.35
CA PRO A 244 29.22 -12.95 -11.42
C PRO A 244 29.72 -14.17 -12.24
N ALA A 245 29.89 -13.98 -13.54
CA ALA A 245 30.36 -15.00 -14.47
C ALA A 245 31.80 -15.49 -14.19
N ASP A 246 32.60 -14.69 -13.49
CA ASP A 246 33.95 -15.01 -13.03
C ASP A 246 33.98 -15.83 -11.72
N SER A 247 32.84 -16.34 -11.26
CA SER A 247 32.78 -17.28 -10.13
C SER A 247 33.29 -18.68 -10.52
N ASP A 248 34.01 -19.31 -9.61
CA ASP A 248 34.54 -20.66 -9.80
C ASP A 248 33.43 -21.72 -9.85
N ASP A 249 32.32 -21.53 -9.16
CA ASP A 249 31.17 -22.43 -9.09
C ASP A 249 29.86 -21.70 -8.82
N ILE A 250 29.16 -21.39 -9.88
CA ILE A 250 27.87 -20.61 -9.82
C ILE A 250 26.83 -21.38 -9.02
N ARG A 251 26.77 -22.72 -9.13
CA ARG A 251 25.79 -23.52 -8.41
C ARG A 251 26.03 -23.50 -6.91
N LYS A 252 27.27 -23.63 -6.49
CA LYS A 252 27.68 -23.58 -5.09
C LYS A 252 27.40 -22.19 -4.49
N ASP A 253 27.73 -21.14 -5.22
CA ASP A 253 27.46 -19.77 -4.81
C ASP A 253 25.97 -19.51 -4.63
N TYR A 254 25.14 -20.02 -5.54
CA TYR A 254 23.70 -19.98 -5.41
C TYR A 254 23.19 -20.70 -4.16
N GLU A 255 23.72 -21.89 -3.87
CA GLU A 255 23.33 -22.66 -2.67
C GLU A 255 23.75 -21.96 -1.38
N VAL A 256 24.91 -21.32 -1.34
CA VAL A 256 25.37 -20.50 -0.20
C VAL A 256 24.39 -19.34 0.05
N LEU A 257 24.06 -18.57 -1.01
CA LEU A 257 23.11 -17.47 -0.91
C LEU A 257 21.73 -17.93 -0.44
N LEU A 258 21.28 -19.08 -0.94
CA LEU A 258 20.01 -19.67 -0.54
C LEU A 258 19.99 -20.08 0.94
N ASN A 259 21.08 -20.66 1.43
CA ASN A 259 21.23 -21.04 2.84
C ASN A 259 21.29 -19.82 3.76
N GLU A 260 21.92 -18.73 3.34
CA GLU A 260 21.89 -17.47 4.10
C GLU A 260 20.49 -16.90 4.18
N LEU A 261 19.75 -16.85 3.07
CA LEU A 261 18.35 -16.44 3.09
C LEU A 261 17.50 -17.31 4.00
N LYS A 262 17.71 -18.64 3.98
CA LYS A 262 17.01 -19.58 4.84
C LYS A 262 17.29 -19.33 6.32
N THR A 263 18.54 -19.05 6.65
CA THR A 263 18.96 -18.73 8.03
C THR A 263 18.33 -17.42 8.50
N PHE A 264 18.17 -16.50 7.58
CA PHE A 264 17.64 -15.18 7.83
C PHE A 264 16.11 -15.18 7.98
N ASN A 265 15.37 -15.72 6.99
CA ASN A 265 13.92 -15.95 7.02
C ASN A 265 13.53 -17.10 6.08
N PRO A 266 13.11 -18.25 6.63
CA PRO A 266 12.69 -19.40 5.84
C PRO A 266 11.56 -19.12 4.83
N GLU A 267 10.66 -18.17 5.13
CA GLU A 267 9.53 -17.81 4.26
C GLU A 267 10.00 -17.17 2.93
N MET A 268 11.22 -16.64 2.88
CA MET A 268 11.78 -16.10 1.65
C MET A 268 12.08 -17.19 0.60
N LEU A 269 12.15 -18.44 1.02
CA LEU A 269 12.36 -19.57 0.10
C LEU A 269 11.12 -19.90 -0.75
N ASP A 270 9.92 -19.45 -0.33
CA ASP A 270 8.66 -19.70 -1.06
C ASP A 270 8.46 -18.70 -2.21
N LYS A 271 9.35 -17.70 -2.33
CA LYS A 271 9.25 -16.66 -3.35
C LYS A 271 9.74 -17.11 -4.71
N GLN A 272 9.19 -16.48 -5.74
CA GLN A 272 9.71 -16.63 -7.08
C GLN A 272 11.17 -16.14 -7.16
N ARG A 273 12.00 -16.89 -7.88
CA ARG A 273 13.44 -16.67 -7.98
C ARG A 273 13.86 -16.63 -9.43
N VAL A 274 14.75 -15.72 -9.75
CA VAL A 274 15.43 -15.64 -11.05
C VAL A 274 16.93 -15.54 -10.78
N LEU A 275 17.73 -16.23 -11.58
CA LEU A 275 19.19 -16.18 -11.51
C LEU A 275 19.72 -15.28 -12.62
N ALA A 276 20.47 -14.25 -12.27
CA ALA A 276 21.17 -13.39 -13.21
C ALA A 276 22.67 -13.66 -13.14
N ILE A 277 23.26 -14.13 -14.23
CA ILE A 277 24.69 -14.25 -14.38
C ILE A 277 25.22 -12.92 -14.89
N THR A 278 25.91 -12.19 -13.99
CA THR A 278 26.41 -10.84 -14.27
C THR A 278 27.80 -10.86 -14.90
N LYS A 279 28.24 -9.72 -15.45
CA LYS A 279 29.51 -9.59 -16.18
C LYS A 279 29.59 -10.53 -17.39
N SER A 280 28.47 -10.76 -18.07
CA SER A 280 28.43 -11.64 -19.25
C SER A 280 29.24 -11.11 -20.43
N ASP A 281 29.67 -9.86 -20.39
CA ASP A 281 30.64 -9.28 -21.32
C ASP A 281 32.04 -9.93 -21.25
N MET A 282 32.32 -10.70 -20.22
CA MET A 282 33.57 -11.46 -20.08
C MET A 282 33.46 -12.89 -20.66
N LEU A 283 32.28 -13.28 -21.11
CA LEU A 283 32.01 -14.63 -21.63
C LEU A 283 31.84 -14.59 -23.16
N ASP A 284 32.46 -15.51 -23.84
CA ASP A 284 32.14 -15.84 -25.22
C ASP A 284 30.95 -16.81 -25.29
N GLN A 285 30.31 -16.92 -26.45
CA GLN A 285 29.14 -17.78 -26.62
C GLN A 285 29.43 -19.26 -26.27
N GLU A 286 30.62 -19.75 -26.57
CA GLU A 286 31.04 -21.11 -26.23
C GLU A 286 31.09 -21.34 -24.70
N LEU A 287 31.57 -20.36 -23.94
CA LEU A 287 31.60 -20.40 -22.48
C LEU A 287 30.21 -20.29 -21.86
N MET A 288 29.30 -19.51 -22.46
CA MET A 288 27.91 -19.45 -22.01
C MET A 288 27.23 -20.82 -22.17
N ASP A 289 27.44 -21.46 -23.28
CA ASP A 289 26.92 -22.83 -23.58
C ASP A 289 27.51 -23.91 -22.64
N GLU A 290 28.73 -23.74 -22.16
CA GLU A 290 29.36 -24.61 -21.16
C GLU A 290 28.81 -24.35 -19.73
N ILE A 291 28.50 -23.13 -19.40
CA ILE A 291 27.96 -22.73 -18.07
C ILE A 291 26.49 -23.16 -17.93
N GLU A 292 25.68 -23.04 -18.99
CA GLU A 292 24.23 -23.29 -18.95
C GLU A 292 23.86 -24.64 -18.31
N PRO A 293 24.51 -25.81 -18.62
CA PRO A 293 24.21 -27.10 -18.00
C PRO A 293 24.63 -27.19 -16.52
N THR A 294 25.52 -26.31 -16.05
CA THR A 294 25.95 -26.27 -14.64
C THR A 294 25.04 -25.51 -13.73
N LEU A 295 24.09 -24.72 -14.31
CA LEU A 295 23.17 -23.93 -13.57
C LEU A 295 22.14 -24.75 -12.78
N PRO A 296 21.55 -24.20 -11.69
CA PRO A 296 20.51 -24.89 -10.94
C PRO A 296 19.27 -25.17 -11.81
N GLU A 297 18.83 -26.44 -11.81
CA GLU A 297 17.66 -26.85 -12.58
C GLU A 297 16.35 -26.20 -12.08
N GLY A 298 15.46 -25.86 -13.01
CA GLY A 298 14.10 -25.35 -12.70
C GLY A 298 14.05 -23.89 -12.28
N ILE A 299 15.15 -23.15 -12.37
CA ILE A 299 15.20 -21.72 -12.06
C ILE A 299 15.38 -20.93 -13.36
N PRO A 300 14.49 -19.98 -13.68
CA PRO A 300 14.72 -19.07 -14.80
C PRO A 300 16.04 -18.34 -14.63
N HIS A 301 16.85 -18.30 -15.66
CA HIS A 301 18.13 -17.61 -15.64
C HIS A 301 18.29 -16.65 -16.82
N VAL A 302 19.19 -15.68 -16.66
CA VAL A 302 19.51 -14.67 -17.67
C VAL A 302 20.96 -14.24 -17.54
N PHE A 303 21.64 -14.10 -18.68
CA PHE A 303 22.97 -13.50 -18.74
C PHE A 303 22.84 -12.00 -18.96
N ILE A 304 23.48 -11.20 -18.10
CA ILE A 304 23.40 -9.74 -18.14
C ILE A 304 24.78 -9.09 -18.05
N SER A 305 24.95 -8.01 -18.81
CA SER A 305 26.07 -7.09 -18.64
C SER A 305 25.54 -5.72 -18.22
N SER A 306 25.76 -5.36 -16.96
CA SER A 306 25.34 -4.05 -16.44
C SER A 306 26.13 -2.88 -17.04
N CYS A 307 27.35 -3.16 -17.53
CA CYS A 307 28.20 -2.14 -18.16
C CYS A 307 27.75 -1.81 -19.57
N LEU A 308 27.30 -2.81 -20.33
CA LEU A 308 26.92 -2.68 -21.73
C LEU A 308 25.41 -2.48 -21.93
N LEU A 309 24.61 -2.63 -20.86
CA LEU A 309 23.14 -2.66 -20.91
C LEU A 309 22.60 -3.70 -21.90
N TYR A 310 23.34 -4.82 -22.04
CA TYR A 310 23.06 -5.89 -22.95
C TYR A 310 22.55 -7.13 -22.22
N THR A 311 21.46 -7.68 -22.72
CA THR A 311 20.97 -9.00 -22.32
C THR A 311 21.14 -9.90 -23.52
N SER A 312 21.82 -11.05 -23.37
CA SER A 312 21.84 -12.06 -24.40
C SER A 312 20.41 -12.54 -24.66
N PRO A 313 19.93 -12.60 -25.91
CA PRO A 313 18.61 -13.13 -26.19
C PRO A 313 18.54 -14.58 -25.70
N SER A 314 17.46 -14.92 -25.00
CA SER A 314 17.19 -16.30 -24.63
C SER A 314 17.07 -17.16 -25.89
N PRO A 315 17.60 -18.39 -25.92
CA PRO A 315 17.50 -19.28 -27.09
C PRO A 315 16.06 -19.77 -27.37
N ARG A 316 15.04 -19.20 -26.81
CA ARG A 316 13.63 -19.62 -26.93
C ARG A 316 12.70 -18.56 -27.52
N ASP A 317 13.21 -17.60 -28.29
CA ASP A 317 12.38 -16.74 -29.14
C ASP A 317 12.38 -17.21 -30.59
#